data_45c8b6be1c9a20c74095f591ef6b0faa
#
_entry.id   45c8b6be1c9a20c74095f591ef6b0faa
#
_cell.length_a   1.000
_cell.length_b   1.000
_cell.length_c   1.000
_cell.angle_alpha   90.00
_cell.angle_beta   90.00
_cell.angle_gamma   90.00
#
_symmetry.space_group_name_H-M   'P 1'
#
loop_
_entity.id
_entity.type
_entity.pdbx_description
1 polymer ?
#
loop_
_entity_poly.entity_id
_entity_poly.type
_entity_poly.pdbx_seq_one_letter_code
_entity_poly.pdbx_strand_id
1 'polypeptide(L)'
;MAMRHPFAPLSIAAAFAIAPAAQAADGGYRQPPEPLLSTMRAPLPPALRLDPTGKTMLELQRTQYPPIARVAEPYVKLAGVRVEPANHARHDMSSGYGIRTCLDGLGLLDIASGKERKIALPADACPAAPLWSPDGRRFAFSNTAPGRVELWVGDVASGTAHRVDGVQLNPVLGGEIQWLGSERLLVKTVPAGIGAAPKKAMVPPGPDVQESLGGKGESSTYEARDTLQGPDLKSVV
;
A
#
# COMPACT_ATOMS: atom_id res chain seq x y z
N MET A 1 -19.61 10.53 -100.25
CA MET A 1 -20.76 10.50 -99.36
C MET A 1 -20.29 9.85 -98.04
N ALA A 2 -19.85 10.64 -97.06
CA ALA A 2 -19.23 10.16 -95.87
C ALA A 2 -20.20 10.37 -94.65
N MET A 3 -20.64 9.26 -94.08
CA MET A 3 -21.48 9.24 -92.89
C MET A 3 -20.56 9.38 -91.62
N ARG A 4 -20.74 10.48 -90.92
CA ARG A 4 -20.17 10.72 -89.60
C ARG A 4 -21.16 10.24 -88.54
N HIS A 5 -20.73 9.31 -87.70
CA HIS A 5 -21.44 8.89 -86.52
C HIS A 5 -20.95 9.77 -85.30
N PRO A 6 -21.82 10.35 -84.48
CA PRO A 6 -21.40 11.04 -83.30
C PRO A 6 -21.21 10.02 -82.17
N PHE A 7 -20.01 10.02 -81.58
CA PHE A 7 -19.76 9.35 -80.33
C PHE A 7 -20.29 10.22 -79.19
N ALA A 8 -21.20 9.68 -78.38
CA ALA A 8 -21.61 10.30 -77.11
C ALA A 8 -20.66 9.84 -76.01
N PRO A 9 -20.19 10.74 -75.15
CA PRO A 9 -19.35 10.32 -74.01
C PRO A 9 -20.20 9.72 -72.89
N LEU A 10 -19.89 8.50 -72.51
CA LEU A 10 -20.51 7.83 -71.36
C LEU A 10 -19.83 8.34 -70.09
N SER A 11 -20.54 9.19 -69.35
CA SER A 11 -20.05 9.68 -68.04
C SER A 11 -20.34 8.62 -66.99
N ILE A 12 -19.27 7.94 -66.54
CA ILE A 12 -19.35 7.06 -65.40
C ILE A 12 -19.29 7.90 -64.13
N ALA A 13 -20.44 8.09 -63.47
CA ALA A 13 -20.51 8.68 -62.13
C ALA A 13 -20.08 7.61 -61.12
N ALA A 14 -18.85 7.74 -60.59
CA ALA A 14 -18.39 6.92 -59.46
C ALA A 14 -19.11 7.37 -58.20
N ALA A 15 -20.10 6.59 -57.74
CA ALA A 15 -20.70 6.75 -56.44
C ALA A 15 -19.74 6.30 -55.34
N PHE A 16 -19.07 7.24 -54.69
CA PHE A 16 -18.34 6.96 -53.45
C PHE A 16 -19.35 6.61 -52.36
N ALA A 17 -19.51 5.36 -52.04
CA ALA A 17 -20.21 4.91 -50.84
C ALA A 17 -19.37 5.33 -49.61
N ILE A 18 -19.78 6.40 -48.95
CA ILE A 18 -19.28 6.78 -47.62
C ILE A 18 -19.80 5.70 -46.65
N ALA A 19 -18.98 4.70 -46.34
CA ALA A 19 -19.26 3.79 -45.27
C ALA A 19 -19.30 4.60 -43.96
N PRO A 20 -20.37 4.52 -43.14
CA PRO A 20 -20.34 5.15 -41.84
C PRO A 20 -19.16 4.57 -41.08
N ALA A 21 -18.24 5.46 -40.63
CA ALA A 21 -17.20 5.07 -39.73
C ALA A 21 -17.90 4.48 -38.49
N ALA A 22 -17.74 3.19 -38.26
CA ALA A 22 -18.16 2.53 -37.04
C ALA A 22 -17.44 3.27 -35.93
N GLN A 23 -18.12 4.16 -35.23
CA GLN A 23 -17.63 4.69 -33.96
C GLN A 23 -17.41 3.47 -33.08
N ALA A 24 -16.15 3.18 -32.79
CA ALA A 24 -15.81 2.25 -31.75
C ALA A 24 -16.59 2.72 -30.52
N ALA A 25 -17.60 1.95 -30.12
CA ALA A 25 -18.30 2.21 -28.87
C ALA A 25 -17.20 2.33 -27.81
N ASP A 26 -17.23 3.45 -27.08
CA ASP A 26 -16.31 3.71 -25.98
C ASP A 26 -16.28 2.45 -25.12
N GLY A 27 -15.21 1.62 -25.29
CA GLY A 27 -15.03 0.34 -24.63
C GLY A 27 -14.66 0.50 -23.17
N GLY A 28 -15.05 1.63 -22.56
CA GLY A 28 -14.93 1.83 -21.14
C GLY A 28 -15.66 0.74 -20.38
N TYR A 29 -15.08 0.30 -19.29
CA TYR A 29 -15.72 -0.66 -18.38
C TYR A 29 -17.12 -0.15 -18.03
N ARG A 30 -18.15 -0.94 -18.34
CA ARG A 30 -19.51 -0.63 -17.93
C ARG A 30 -19.59 -0.77 -16.43
N GLN A 31 -20.03 0.29 -15.75
CA GLN A 31 -20.32 0.19 -14.34
C GLN A 31 -21.49 -0.77 -14.09
N PRO A 32 -21.39 -1.65 -13.10
CA PRO A 32 -22.52 -2.46 -12.68
C PRO A 32 -23.70 -1.59 -12.22
N PRO A 33 -24.93 -2.11 -12.21
CA PRO A 33 -26.08 -1.42 -11.62
C PRO A 33 -25.80 -1.03 -10.16
N GLU A 34 -26.39 0.11 -9.71
CA GLU A 34 -26.14 0.68 -8.37
C GLU A 34 -26.31 -0.31 -7.20
N PRO A 35 -27.28 -1.23 -7.17
CA PRO A 35 -27.35 -2.23 -6.10
C PRO A 35 -26.11 -3.14 -5.98
N LEU A 36 -25.47 -3.45 -7.11
CA LEU A 36 -24.24 -4.21 -7.12
C LEU A 36 -23.03 -3.34 -6.72
N LEU A 37 -22.99 -2.11 -7.23
CA LEU A 37 -21.92 -1.16 -6.87
C LEU A 37 -21.92 -0.84 -5.39
N SER A 38 -23.06 -0.60 -4.78
CA SER A 38 -23.17 -0.35 -3.34
C SER A 38 -22.68 -1.52 -2.51
N THR A 39 -22.98 -2.76 -2.92
CA THR A 39 -22.48 -3.97 -2.27
C THR A 39 -20.97 -4.11 -2.43
N MET A 40 -20.44 -3.85 -3.63
CA MET A 40 -19.01 -3.93 -3.89
C MET A 40 -18.20 -2.85 -3.15
N ARG A 41 -18.82 -1.68 -2.90
CA ARG A 41 -18.20 -0.55 -2.20
C ARG A 41 -18.47 -0.55 -0.70
N ALA A 42 -19.28 -1.51 -0.21
CA ALA A 42 -19.55 -1.61 1.22
C ALA A 42 -18.24 -1.75 2.00
N PRO A 43 -18.01 -0.96 3.05
CA PRO A 43 -16.81 -1.06 3.84
C PRO A 43 -16.71 -2.44 4.47
N LEU A 44 -15.50 -2.95 4.59
CA LEU A 44 -15.25 -4.19 5.32
C LEU A 44 -15.66 -4.02 6.79
N PRO A 45 -16.24 -5.06 7.42
CA PRO A 45 -16.43 -5.02 8.86
C PRO A 45 -15.07 -4.83 9.55
N PRO A 46 -15.03 -4.08 10.66
CA PRO A 46 -13.79 -3.85 11.38
C PRO A 46 -13.22 -5.18 11.90
N ALA A 47 -11.89 -5.28 11.92
CA ALA A 47 -11.25 -6.35 12.66
C ALA A 47 -11.23 -5.99 14.14
N LEU A 48 -11.57 -6.95 14.99
CA LEU A 48 -11.65 -6.74 16.43
C LEU A 48 -10.44 -7.34 17.14
N ARG A 49 -9.88 -6.60 18.09
CA ARG A 49 -8.81 -7.09 18.95
C ARG A 49 -9.17 -6.88 20.41
N LEU A 50 -9.45 -7.99 21.08
CA LEU A 50 -9.76 -8.01 22.50
C LEU A 50 -8.53 -7.61 23.33
N ASP A 51 -8.73 -6.81 24.35
CA ASP A 51 -7.70 -6.50 25.32
C ASP A 51 -7.38 -7.73 26.22
N PRO A 52 -6.23 -7.77 26.90
CA PRO A 52 -5.88 -8.90 27.78
C PRO A 52 -6.80 -9.10 28.97
N THR A 53 -7.60 -8.11 29.36
CA THR A 53 -8.55 -8.20 30.47
C THR A 53 -9.96 -8.63 30.05
N GLY A 54 -10.24 -8.67 28.75
CA GLY A 54 -11.54 -9.06 28.19
C GLY A 54 -12.63 -8.01 28.32
N LYS A 55 -12.29 -6.73 28.57
CA LYS A 55 -13.27 -5.66 28.82
C LYS A 55 -13.47 -4.73 27.64
N THR A 56 -12.44 -4.56 26.82
CA THR A 56 -12.43 -3.59 25.73
C THR A 56 -11.92 -4.26 24.43
N MET A 57 -12.48 -3.87 23.30
CA MET A 57 -11.97 -4.25 22.00
C MET A 57 -11.46 -3.02 21.26
N LEU A 58 -10.34 -3.18 20.57
CA LEU A 58 -9.94 -2.26 19.50
C LEU A 58 -10.66 -2.66 18.22
N GLU A 59 -11.30 -1.69 17.60
CA GLU A 59 -11.93 -1.79 16.29
C GLU A 59 -10.98 -1.22 15.24
N LEU A 60 -10.57 -2.05 14.31
CA LEU A 60 -9.62 -1.73 13.27
C LEU A 60 -10.37 -1.60 11.93
N GLN A 61 -10.60 -0.39 11.48
CA GLN A 61 -11.22 -0.15 10.17
C GLN A 61 -10.22 -0.50 9.07
N ARG A 62 -10.57 -1.48 8.25
CA ARG A 62 -9.66 -2.02 7.24
C ARG A 62 -9.93 -1.42 5.87
N THR A 63 -8.90 -0.96 5.22
CA THR A 63 -8.93 -0.61 3.80
C THR A 63 -9.22 -1.86 2.96
N GLN A 64 -10.27 -1.83 2.15
CA GLN A 64 -10.62 -2.95 1.26
C GLN A 64 -9.67 -3.04 0.08
N TYR A 65 -9.42 -1.92 -0.57
CA TYR A 65 -8.52 -1.82 -1.71
C TYR A 65 -7.54 -0.68 -1.48
N PRO A 66 -6.22 -0.94 -1.52
CA PRO A 66 -5.25 0.14 -1.41
C PRO A 66 -5.42 1.11 -2.58
N PRO A 67 -5.33 2.43 -2.35
CA PRO A 67 -5.34 3.40 -3.44
C PRO A 67 -4.15 3.18 -4.36
N ILE A 68 -4.31 3.51 -5.64
CA ILE A 68 -3.25 3.32 -6.64
C ILE A 68 -1.95 4.05 -6.27
N ALA A 69 -2.06 5.20 -5.60
CA ALA A 69 -0.91 5.94 -5.10
C ALA A 69 -0.09 5.09 -4.10
N ARG A 70 -0.75 4.32 -3.22
CA ARG A 70 -0.07 3.42 -2.28
C ARG A 70 0.62 2.26 -3.00
N VAL A 71 -0.01 1.73 -4.05
CA VAL A 71 0.57 0.65 -4.88
C VAL A 71 1.79 1.14 -5.65
N ALA A 72 1.77 2.39 -6.09
CA ALA A 72 2.83 3.01 -6.87
C ALA A 72 3.96 3.62 -6.02
N GLU A 73 3.88 3.55 -4.69
CA GLU A 73 4.91 4.09 -3.81
C GLU A 73 6.28 3.46 -4.12
N PRO A 74 7.33 4.27 -4.32
CA PRO A 74 8.66 3.75 -4.63
C PRO A 74 9.20 2.89 -3.48
N TYR A 75 9.76 1.75 -3.83
CA TYR A 75 10.44 0.86 -2.87
C TYR A 75 11.74 0.30 -3.45
N VAL A 76 12.62 -0.13 -2.55
CA VAL A 76 13.83 -0.89 -2.86
C VAL A 76 13.70 -2.30 -2.29
N LYS A 77 14.35 -3.26 -2.94
CA LYS A 77 14.32 -4.68 -2.52
C LYS A 77 15.62 -5.01 -1.80
N LEU A 78 15.50 -5.63 -0.65
CA LEU A 78 16.64 -6.04 0.15
C LEU A 78 16.31 -7.34 0.89
N ALA A 79 17.07 -8.39 0.64
CA ALA A 79 16.92 -9.69 1.30
C ALA A 79 15.46 -10.19 1.38
N GLY A 80 14.70 -10.05 0.29
CA GLY A 80 13.31 -10.46 0.20
C GLY A 80 12.30 -9.50 0.85
N VAL A 81 12.73 -8.36 1.42
CA VAL A 81 11.85 -7.30 1.92
C VAL A 81 11.80 -6.14 0.94
N ARG A 82 10.67 -5.43 0.92
CA ARG A 82 10.49 -4.19 0.17
C ARG A 82 10.43 -3.03 1.14
N VAL A 83 11.34 -2.08 0.98
CA VAL A 83 11.50 -0.94 1.89
C VAL A 83 11.24 0.35 1.15
N GLU A 84 10.47 1.24 1.73
CA GLU A 84 10.22 2.58 1.22
C GLU A 84 11.36 3.51 1.66
N PRO A 85 12.20 3.98 0.74
CA PRO A 85 13.40 4.74 1.10
C PRO A 85 13.09 6.12 1.69
N ALA A 86 11.90 6.67 1.42
CA ALA A 86 11.51 7.99 1.91
C ALA A 86 11.26 8.04 3.43
N ASN A 87 10.77 6.94 4.01
CA ASN A 87 10.29 6.90 5.39
C ASN A 87 10.79 5.69 6.19
N HIS A 88 11.56 4.79 5.58
CA HIS A 88 12.00 3.49 6.14
C HIS A 88 10.83 2.54 6.48
N ALA A 89 9.66 2.74 5.89
CA ALA A 89 8.54 1.84 6.09
C ALA A 89 8.74 0.54 5.30
N ARG A 90 8.17 -0.53 5.81
CA ARG A 90 8.05 -1.76 5.05
C ARG A 90 6.87 -1.64 4.08
N HIS A 91 7.13 -1.83 2.79
CA HIS A 91 6.12 -1.70 1.73
C HIS A 91 5.22 -2.93 1.62
N ASP A 92 5.78 -4.12 1.79
CA ASP A 92 5.08 -5.40 1.70
C ASP A 92 4.54 -5.89 3.05
N MET A 93 3.59 -6.80 2.99
CA MET A 93 3.13 -7.53 4.18
C MET A 93 4.23 -8.48 4.67
N SER A 94 4.20 -8.80 5.97
CA SER A 94 5.19 -9.73 6.57
C SER A 94 5.16 -11.13 5.97
N SER A 95 4.09 -11.49 5.28
CA SER A 95 3.98 -12.73 4.49
C SER A 95 4.79 -12.70 3.20
N GLY A 96 5.34 -11.54 2.80
CA GLY A 96 6.01 -11.33 1.50
C GLY A 96 5.05 -11.15 0.33
N TYR A 97 3.75 -11.34 0.52
CA TYR A 97 2.73 -11.17 -0.50
C TYR A 97 1.84 -9.97 -0.20
N GLY A 98 1.57 -9.18 -1.24
CA GLY A 98 0.71 -8.02 -1.17
C GLY A 98 1.37 -6.78 -0.56
N ILE A 99 0.66 -5.68 -0.65
CA ILE A 99 1.11 -4.36 -0.19
C ILE A 99 0.53 -4.10 1.20
N ARG A 100 1.35 -3.57 2.09
CA ARG A 100 0.90 -3.15 3.42
C ARG A 100 -0.05 -1.98 3.29
N THR A 101 -1.29 -2.17 3.73
CA THR A 101 -2.33 -1.13 3.75
C THR A 101 -2.38 -0.45 5.11
N CYS A 102 -2.79 0.80 5.11
CA CYS A 102 -3.15 1.54 6.32
C CYS A 102 -4.50 1.05 6.86
N LEU A 103 -4.74 1.24 8.14
CA LEU A 103 -6.09 1.20 8.65
C LEU A 103 -6.76 2.55 8.38
N ASP A 104 -8.04 2.51 8.01
CA ASP A 104 -8.84 3.73 7.74
C ASP A 104 -9.26 4.44 9.03
N GLY A 105 -9.13 3.76 10.18
CA GLY A 105 -9.45 4.30 11.49
C GLY A 105 -9.30 3.28 12.61
N LEU A 106 -9.32 3.81 13.83
CA LEU A 106 -9.28 3.04 15.07
C LEU A 106 -10.45 3.43 15.96
N GLY A 107 -11.02 2.46 16.64
CA GLY A 107 -12.07 2.64 17.66
C GLY A 107 -11.82 1.79 18.89
N LEU A 108 -12.52 2.13 19.95
CA LEU A 108 -12.61 1.37 21.20
C LEU A 108 -14.08 1.00 21.43
N LEU A 109 -14.34 -0.28 21.64
CA LEU A 109 -15.65 -0.82 22.04
C LEU A 109 -15.58 -1.32 23.47
N ASP A 110 -16.34 -0.73 24.38
CA ASP A 110 -16.56 -1.27 25.72
C ASP A 110 -17.56 -2.43 25.65
N ILE A 111 -17.14 -3.63 26.04
CA ILE A 111 -17.93 -4.86 25.85
C ILE A 111 -19.17 -4.87 26.73
N ALA A 112 -19.07 -4.36 27.95
CA ALA A 112 -20.18 -4.41 28.90
C ALA A 112 -21.34 -3.48 28.51
N SER A 113 -21.02 -2.30 28.01
CA SER A 113 -22.00 -1.27 27.64
C SER A 113 -22.33 -1.23 26.15
N GLY A 114 -21.53 -1.87 25.29
CA GLY A 114 -21.62 -1.74 23.84
C GLY A 114 -21.25 -0.35 23.32
N LYS A 115 -20.64 0.50 24.16
CA LYS A 115 -20.29 1.87 23.78
C LYS A 115 -19.04 1.92 22.93
N GLU A 116 -19.19 2.49 21.74
CA GLU A 116 -18.08 2.74 20.82
C GLU A 116 -17.54 4.16 20.96
N ARG A 117 -16.23 4.32 20.80
CA ARG A 117 -15.54 5.62 20.76
C ARG A 117 -14.49 5.59 19.65
N LYS A 118 -14.57 6.53 18.70
CA LYS A 118 -13.52 6.69 17.69
C LYS A 118 -12.29 7.33 18.31
N ILE A 119 -11.11 6.84 17.93
CA ILE A 119 -9.83 7.44 18.26
C ILE A 119 -9.52 8.50 17.22
N ALA A 120 -9.33 9.75 17.67
CA ALA A 120 -8.96 10.83 16.77
C ALA A 120 -7.52 10.64 16.27
N LEU A 121 -7.37 10.61 14.95
CA LEU A 121 -6.08 10.53 14.25
C LEU A 121 -5.99 11.68 13.23
N PRO A 122 -4.79 12.10 12.82
CA PRO A 122 -4.62 13.01 11.69
C PRO A 122 -5.30 12.49 10.42
N ALA A 123 -5.74 13.40 9.56
CA ALA A 123 -6.45 13.03 8.33
C ALA A 123 -5.61 12.19 7.34
N ASP A 124 -4.30 12.37 7.40
CA ASP A 124 -3.29 11.64 6.60
C ASP A 124 -2.66 10.46 7.34
N ALA A 125 -3.23 10.05 8.48
CA ALA A 125 -2.69 8.95 9.26
C ALA A 125 -2.76 7.63 8.51
N CYS A 126 -1.71 6.85 8.64
CA CYS A 126 -1.58 5.50 8.10
C CYS A 126 -1.18 4.54 9.24
N PRO A 127 -2.11 4.29 10.18
CA PRO A 127 -1.82 3.46 11.33
C PRO A 127 -1.73 1.98 10.95
N ALA A 128 -0.80 1.28 11.59
CA ALA A 128 -0.76 -0.17 11.62
C ALA A 128 -1.62 -0.72 12.77
N ALA A 129 -1.80 -2.04 12.80
CA ALA A 129 -2.57 -2.70 13.84
C ALA A 129 -1.92 -2.50 15.23
N PRO A 130 -2.67 -1.94 16.21
CA PRO A 130 -2.16 -1.70 17.54
C PRO A 130 -1.84 -2.97 18.33
N LEU A 131 -0.93 -2.82 19.29
CA LEU A 131 -0.57 -3.83 20.28
C LEU A 131 -1.04 -3.36 21.66
N TRP A 132 -1.79 -4.20 22.35
CA TRP A 132 -2.24 -3.96 23.71
C TRP A 132 -1.11 -4.02 24.73
N SER A 133 -1.13 -3.11 25.72
CA SER A 133 -0.35 -3.29 26.94
C SER A 133 -0.86 -4.51 27.73
N PRO A 134 -0.03 -5.20 28.52
CA PRO A 134 -0.43 -6.37 29.28
C PRO A 134 -1.61 -6.16 30.24
N ASP A 135 -1.79 -4.94 30.76
CA ASP A 135 -2.89 -4.56 31.65
C ASP A 135 -4.16 -4.09 30.92
N GLY A 136 -4.12 -4.00 29.58
CA GLY A 136 -5.26 -3.56 28.76
C GLY A 136 -5.59 -2.07 28.88
N ARG A 137 -4.77 -1.25 29.55
CA ARG A 137 -5.03 0.18 29.73
C ARG A 137 -4.53 1.04 28.61
N ARG A 138 -3.53 0.56 27.87
CA ARG A 138 -2.90 1.29 26.77
C ARG A 138 -2.76 0.40 25.54
N PHE A 139 -2.54 1.03 24.42
CA PHE A 139 -2.15 0.35 23.17
C PHE A 139 -1.12 1.21 22.45
N ALA A 140 -0.26 0.55 21.67
CA ALA A 140 0.77 1.24 20.90
C ALA A 140 0.71 0.78 19.45
N PHE A 141 1.00 1.67 18.53
CA PHE A 141 1.02 1.36 17.08
C PHE A 141 2.02 2.24 16.34
N SER A 142 2.44 1.75 15.19
CA SER A 142 3.22 2.54 14.24
C SER A 142 2.28 3.29 13.29
N ASN A 143 2.62 4.55 12.99
CA ASN A 143 1.96 5.36 11.98
C ASN A 143 2.97 5.72 10.89
N THR A 144 2.68 5.33 9.65
CA THR A 144 3.55 5.67 8.52
C THR A 144 3.19 7.07 8.03
N ALA A 145 4.08 8.02 8.29
CA ALA A 145 3.98 9.41 7.86
C ALA A 145 4.96 9.71 6.72
N PRO A 146 4.79 10.81 5.98
CA PRO A 146 5.79 11.26 5.02
C PRO A 146 7.15 11.45 5.70
N GLY A 147 8.18 10.73 5.25
CA GLY A 147 9.56 10.83 5.73
C GLY A 147 9.91 10.08 7.01
N ARG A 148 8.99 9.40 7.67
CA ARG A 148 9.27 8.59 8.87
C ARG A 148 8.14 7.64 9.25
N VAL A 149 8.46 6.65 10.07
CA VAL A 149 7.47 5.86 10.80
C VAL A 149 7.44 6.31 12.26
N GLU A 150 6.29 6.72 12.74
CA GLU A 150 6.07 7.30 14.05
C GLU A 150 5.60 6.24 15.05
N LEU A 151 5.96 6.41 16.33
CA LEU A 151 5.37 5.69 17.45
C LEU A 151 4.19 6.47 17.99
N TRP A 152 3.05 5.83 18.14
CA TRP A 152 1.85 6.37 18.78
C TRP A 152 1.44 5.49 19.96
N VAL A 153 0.98 6.12 21.02
CA VAL A 153 0.46 5.46 22.23
C VAL A 153 -0.93 5.98 22.51
N GLY A 154 -1.88 5.06 22.69
CA GLY A 154 -3.25 5.35 23.07
C GLY A 154 -3.55 4.95 24.51
N ASP A 155 -4.47 5.68 25.11
CA ASP A 155 -5.00 5.42 26.45
C ASP A 155 -6.48 5.09 26.36
N VAL A 156 -6.87 3.98 26.99
CA VAL A 156 -8.24 3.44 26.92
C VAL A 156 -9.22 4.30 27.69
N ALA A 157 -8.81 4.84 28.83
CA ALA A 157 -9.71 5.61 29.70
C ALA A 157 -10.12 6.93 29.03
N SER A 158 -9.16 7.65 28.48
CA SER A 158 -9.43 8.89 27.73
C SER A 158 -9.99 8.63 26.33
N GLY A 159 -9.67 7.50 25.70
CA GLY A 159 -10.01 7.20 24.30
C GLY A 159 -9.21 8.05 23.30
N THR A 160 -8.03 8.49 23.69
CA THR A 160 -7.14 9.33 22.86
C THR A 160 -5.85 8.61 22.55
N ALA A 161 -5.19 9.02 21.48
CA ALA A 161 -3.84 8.59 21.15
C ALA A 161 -2.97 9.80 20.82
N HIS A 162 -1.67 9.70 21.11
CA HIS A 162 -0.71 10.74 20.84
C HIS A 162 0.58 10.17 20.29
N ARG A 163 1.27 10.97 19.50
CA ARG A 163 2.59 10.63 18.98
C ARG A 163 3.63 10.76 20.10
N VAL A 164 4.58 9.83 20.12
CA VAL A 164 5.76 9.92 20.97
C VAL A 164 6.85 10.69 20.23
N ASP A 165 7.23 11.84 20.76
CA ASP A 165 8.24 12.68 20.12
C ASP A 165 9.66 12.09 20.23
N GLY A 166 10.51 12.42 19.25
CA GLY A 166 11.91 11.98 19.24
C GLY A 166 12.11 10.51 18.84
N VAL A 167 11.05 9.77 18.53
CA VAL A 167 11.12 8.37 18.10
C VAL A 167 10.81 8.25 16.61
N GLN A 168 11.75 7.66 15.87
CA GLN A 168 11.54 7.20 14.50
C GLN A 168 11.70 5.69 14.47
N LEU A 169 10.60 4.98 14.24
CA LEU A 169 10.58 3.52 14.21
C LEU A 169 11.25 2.98 12.94
N ASN A 170 11.85 1.79 13.08
CA ASN A 170 12.36 1.01 11.97
C ASN A 170 11.60 -0.33 11.87
N PRO A 171 10.55 -0.42 11.05
CA PRO A 171 9.74 -1.63 10.88
C PRO A 171 10.29 -2.61 9.83
N VAL A 172 11.44 -2.34 9.21
CA VAL A 172 11.96 -3.13 8.07
C VAL A 172 12.04 -4.61 8.40
N LEU A 173 12.55 -4.95 9.57
CA LEU A 173 12.68 -6.35 10.03
C LEU A 173 11.48 -6.82 10.89
N GLY A 174 10.44 -6.01 10.99
CA GLY A 174 9.28 -6.28 11.84
C GLY A 174 9.54 -6.23 13.34
N GLY A 175 8.49 -6.34 14.15
CA GLY A 175 8.60 -6.31 15.61
C GLY A 175 9.20 -5.01 16.14
N GLU A 176 8.86 -3.90 15.52
CA GLU A 176 9.38 -2.56 15.84
C GLU A 176 8.89 -2.02 17.19
N ILE A 177 7.83 -2.61 17.74
CA ILE A 177 7.23 -2.23 19.03
C ILE A 177 7.03 -3.49 19.87
N GLN A 178 7.47 -3.46 21.11
CA GLN A 178 7.25 -4.51 22.10
C GLN A 178 6.99 -3.91 23.48
N TRP A 179 5.95 -4.36 24.17
CA TRP A 179 5.71 -3.99 25.55
C TRP A 179 6.67 -4.69 26.50
N LEU A 180 7.30 -3.93 27.39
CA LEU A 180 8.06 -4.42 28.55
C LEU A 180 7.29 -4.07 29.84
N GLY A 181 6.39 -4.98 30.23
CA GLY A 181 5.36 -4.66 31.22
C GLY A 181 4.34 -3.68 30.64
N SER A 182 3.57 -3.01 31.49
CA SER A 182 2.45 -2.16 31.05
C SER A 182 2.82 -0.69 30.83
N GLU A 183 4.04 -0.28 31.17
CA GLU A 183 4.43 1.13 31.16
C GLU A 183 5.65 1.46 30.28
N ARG A 184 6.33 0.45 29.80
CA ARG A 184 7.56 0.62 29.01
C ARG A 184 7.44 -0.08 27.66
N LEU A 185 7.99 0.56 26.66
CA LEU A 185 8.12 0.02 25.30
C LEU A 185 9.61 -0.19 24.97
N LEU A 186 9.92 -1.33 24.39
CA LEU A 186 11.14 -1.56 23.63
C LEU A 186 10.81 -1.31 22.15
N VAL A 187 11.59 -0.46 21.50
CA VAL A 187 11.35 -0.10 20.11
C VAL A 187 12.62 -0.23 19.27
N LYS A 188 12.46 -0.63 18.03
CA LYS A 188 13.53 -0.57 17.02
C LYS A 188 13.45 0.79 16.34
N THR A 189 14.54 1.51 16.33
CA THR A 189 14.60 2.86 15.73
C THR A 189 15.57 2.88 14.56
N VAL A 190 15.35 3.85 13.67
CA VAL A 190 16.32 4.16 12.61
C VAL A 190 17.60 4.69 13.29
N PRO A 191 18.79 4.14 12.98
CA PRO A 191 20.03 4.58 13.59
C PRO A 191 20.31 6.07 13.30
N ALA A 192 20.85 6.78 14.29
CA ALA A 192 21.31 8.13 14.09
C ALA A 192 22.47 8.17 13.05
N GLY A 193 22.43 9.14 12.15
CA GLY A 193 23.45 9.29 11.11
C GLY A 193 23.33 8.32 9.92
N ILE A 194 22.20 7.61 9.80
CA ILE A 194 21.89 6.88 8.58
C ILE A 194 21.89 7.88 7.41
N GLY A 195 22.58 7.58 6.34
CA GLY A 195 22.69 8.44 5.16
C GLY A 195 21.35 8.60 4.42
N ALA A 196 21.36 9.46 3.40
CA ALA A 196 20.21 9.54 2.51
C ALA A 196 20.00 8.21 1.79
N ALA A 197 18.72 7.84 1.59
CA ALA A 197 18.38 6.64 0.84
C ALA A 197 19.00 6.66 -0.56
N PRO A 198 19.46 5.51 -1.08
CA PRO A 198 20.02 5.43 -2.41
C PRO A 198 18.98 5.81 -3.45
N LYS A 199 19.39 6.61 -4.42
CA LYS A 199 18.51 6.98 -5.54
C LYS A 199 18.38 5.77 -6.47
N LYS A 200 17.15 5.32 -6.67
CA LYS A 200 16.87 4.30 -7.67
C LYS A 200 17.13 4.89 -9.06
N ALA A 201 17.90 4.20 -9.91
CA ALA A 201 18.01 4.58 -11.31
C ALA A 201 16.62 4.54 -11.96
N MET A 202 16.23 5.64 -12.63
CA MET A 202 14.92 5.72 -13.31
C MET A 202 14.81 4.74 -14.47
N VAL A 203 15.94 4.40 -15.09
CA VAL A 203 16.03 3.46 -16.18
C VAL A 203 17.05 2.39 -15.79
N PRO A 204 16.71 1.10 -15.85
CA PRO A 204 17.70 0.04 -15.63
C PRO A 204 18.83 0.19 -16.65
N PRO A 205 20.09 -0.03 -16.26
CA PRO A 205 21.25 0.11 -17.16
C PRO A 205 21.26 -0.90 -18.32
N GLY A 206 20.34 -1.88 -18.32
CA GLY A 206 20.18 -2.88 -19.37
C GLY A 206 19.33 -4.05 -18.87
N PRO A 207 19.05 -5.04 -19.74
CA PRO A 207 18.41 -6.26 -19.31
C PRO A 207 19.33 -7.00 -18.34
N ASP A 208 18.78 -7.40 -17.20
CA ASP A 208 19.48 -8.27 -16.25
C ASP A 208 19.37 -9.71 -16.75
N VAL A 209 20.37 -10.13 -17.51
CA VAL A 209 20.44 -11.50 -18.06
C VAL A 209 21.09 -12.39 -17.02
N GLN A 210 20.32 -13.33 -16.48
CA GLN A 210 20.88 -14.41 -15.66
C GLN A 210 21.11 -15.64 -16.51
N GLU A 211 22.35 -16.06 -16.59
CA GLU A 211 22.72 -17.33 -17.19
C GLU A 211 22.64 -18.43 -16.11
N SER A 212 21.91 -19.50 -16.40
CA SER A 212 21.92 -20.69 -15.59
C SER A 212 23.26 -21.43 -15.83
N LEU A 213 24.11 -21.45 -14.82
CA LEU A 213 25.37 -22.21 -14.85
C LEU A 213 25.18 -23.72 -14.63
N GLY A 214 23.97 -24.25 -14.85
CA GLY A 214 23.67 -25.68 -14.71
C GLY A 214 23.67 -26.18 -13.26
N GLY A 215 23.78 -25.30 -12.27
CA GLY A 215 23.61 -25.65 -10.86
C GLY A 215 22.13 -25.81 -10.51
N LYS A 216 21.84 -26.68 -9.52
CA LYS A 216 20.52 -26.78 -8.89
C LYS A 216 20.23 -25.57 -8.00
N GLY A 217 20.38 -24.35 -8.51
CA GLY A 217 19.96 -23.14 -7.83
C GLY A 217 18.56 -22.77 -8.26
N GLU A 218 17.69 -22.38 -7.34
CA GLU A 218 16.44 -21.73 -7.67
C GLU A 218 16.76 -20.42 -8.40
N SER A 219 16.30 -20.28 -9.65
CA SER A 219 16.39 -18.99 -10.32
C SER A 219 15.49 -18.02 -9.57
N SER A 220 16.06 -16.99 -8.94
CA SER A 220 15.27 -15.96 -8.30
C SER A 220 14.45 -15.25 -9.39
N THR A 221 13.14 -15.12 -9.16
CA THR A 221 12.30 -14.31 -10.03
C THR A 221 12.75 -12.84 -9.94
N TYR A 222 12.45 -12.04 -10.97
CA TYR A 222 12.72 -10.59 -10.94
C TYR A 222 12.19 -9.93 -9.65
N GLU A 223 11.06 -10.39 -9.16
CA GLU A 223 10.43 -9.89 -7.94
C GLU A 223 11.23 -10.17 -6.66
N ALA A 224 11.99 -11.25 -6.63
CA ALA A 224 12.79 -11.65 -5.47
C ALA A 224 14.22 -11.06 -5.47
N ARG A 225 14.65 -10.40 -6.56
CA ARG A 225 16.01 -9.85 -6.65
C ARG A 225 16.19 -8.62 -5.79
N ASP A 226 17.32 -8.56 -5.12
CA ASP A 226 17.74 -7.36 -4.42
C ASP A 226 18.07 -6.24 -5.40
N THR A 227 17.58 -5.04 -5.11
CA THR A 227 17.87 -3.83 -5.89
C THR A 227 18.96 -2.98 -5.25
N LEU A 228 19.42 -3.36 -4.06
CA LEU A 228 20.49 -2.70 -3.32
C LEU A 228 21.72 -3.58 -3.27
N GLN A 229 22.89 -3.00 -3.49
CA GLN A 229 24.16 -3.68 -3.44
C GLN A 229 25.21 -2.83 -2.68
N GLY A 230 26.13 -3.51 -2.00
CA GLY A 230 27.28 -2.87 -1.38
C GLY A 230 26.95 -1.89 -0.26
N PRO A 231 27.57 -0.69 -0.24
CA PRO A 231 27.43 0.26 0.86
C PRO A 231 26.03 0.85 1.01
N ASP A 232 25.20 0.79 -0.03
CA ASP A 232 23.84 1.36 -0.01
C ASP A 232 22.89 0.63 0.95
N LEU A 233 23.21 -0.60 1.32
CA LEU A 233 22.46 -1.40 2.28
C LEU A 233 22.30 -0.71 3.63
N LYS A 234 23.37 -0.02 4.09
CA LYS A 234 23.40 0.62 5.41
C LYS A 234 22.45 1.82 5.54
N SER A 235 22.04 2.40 4.44
CA SER A 235 21.17 3.58 4.45
C SER A 235 19.69 3.25 4.49
N VAL A 236 19.33 1.96 4.47
CA VAL A 236 17.93 1.52 4.36
C VAL A 236 17.50 0.62 5.53
N VAL A 237 18.46 -0.05 6.21
CA VAL A 237 18.19 -0.96 7.33
C VAL A 237 18.67 -0.37 8.71
#